data_e052525770829279e00656316582cd80
#
_entry.id   e052525770829279e00656316582cd80
#
_cell.length_a   1.000
_cell.length_b   1.000
_cell.length_c   1.000
_cell.angle_alpha   90.00
_cell.angle_beta   90.00
_cell.angle_gamma   90.00
#
_symmetry.space_group_name_H-M   'P 1'
#
loop_
_entity.id
_entity.type
_entity.pdbx_description
1 polymer ?
#
loop_
_entity_poly.entity_id
_entity_poly.type
_entity_poly.pdbx_seq_one_letter_code
_entity_poly.pdbx_strand_id
1 'polypeptide(L)'
;DGYITKNNTVVFAEGEFECDVTQLFPNSHLNEEGYLIDENGISHDLTDCDVKVEVGLSDIEIIDNEEDGVVSGEIISILYKGDHYQVIIRTKEEDDFVVDTEYTWNEFDRVSVKIPPEKIKLTLKHEVNNHEKD
;
A
#
# COMPACT_ATOMS: atom_id res chain seq x y z
N ASP A 1 4.81 -6.19 -4.46
CA ASP A 1 5.12 -5.32 -5.61
C ASP A 1 3.86 -4.70 -6.15
N GLY A 2 3.98 -3.49 -6.65
CA GLY A 2 2.83 -2.78 -7.16
C GLY A 2 3.21 -1.83 -8.27
N TYR A 3 2.25 -0.99 -8.65
CA TYR A 3 2.51 0.03 -9.66
C TYR A 3 1.73 1.29 -9.32
N ILE A 4 2.22 2.42 -9.84
CA ILE A 4 1.62 3.73 -9.59
C ILE A 4 0.58 3.99 -10.68
N THR A 5 -0.55 4.56 -10.30
CA THR A 5 -1.60 4.93 -11.25
C THR A 5 -1.43 6.37 -11.68
N LYS A 6 -2.23 6.77 -12.66
CA LYS A 6 -2.20 8.16 -13.14
C LYS A 6 -2.66 9.15 -12.06
N ASN A 7 -3.30 8.65 -11.01
CA ASN A 7 -3.76 9.50 -9.89
C ASN A 7 -2.75 9.51 -8.74
N ASN A 8 -1.54 8.97 -8.96
CA ASN A 8 -0.47 8.92 -7.96
C ASN A 8 -0.85 8.10 -6.73
N THR A 9 -1.67 7.08 -6.93
CA THR A 9 -1.95 6.07 -5.94
C THR A 9 -1.14 4.83 -6.31
N VAL A 10 -1.07 3.87 -5.40
CA VAL A 10 -0.36 2.61 -5.66
C VAL A 10 -1.35 1.46 -5.62
N VAL A 11 -1.24 0.57 -6.61
CA VAL A 11 -2.06 -0.65 -6.66
C VAL A 11 -1.18 -1.82 -6.25
N PHE A 12 -1.60 -2.53 -5.22
CA PHE A 12 -0.97 -3.77 -4.79
C PHE A 12 -1.97 -4.54 -3.94
N ALA A 13 -1.78 -5.86 -3.85
CA ALA A 13 -2.60 -6.72 -2.99
C ALA A 13 -4.09 -6.49 -3.20
N GLU A 14 -4.51 -6.33 -4.47
CA GLU A 14 -5.91 -6.19 -4.91
C GLU A 14 -6.55 -4.87 -4.54
N GLY A 15 -5.78 -3.89 -4.07
CA GLY A 15 -6.35 -2.60 -3.70
C GLY A 15 -5.56 -1.45 -4.27
N GLU A 16 -6.25 -0.32 -4.39
CA GLU A 16 -5.63 0.94 -4.76
C GLU A 16 -5.55 1.79 -3.49
N PHE A 17 -4.33 2.14 -3.10
CA PHE A 17 -4.07 2.83 -1.84
C PHE A 17 -3.49 4.21 -2.10
N GLU A 18 -3.91 5.18 -1.30
CA GLU A 18 -3.25 6.48 -1.31
C GLU A 18 -1.85 6.33 -0.75
N CYS A 19 -0.91 7.08 -1.31
CA CYS A 19 0.48 6.99 -0.92
C CYS A 19 1.18 8.30 -1.23
N ASP A 20 2.41 8.42 -0.73
CA ASP A 20 3.25 9.59 -0.97
C ASP A 20 4.30 9.24 -2.02
N VAL A 21 4.04 9.64 -3.27
CA VAL A 21 4.98 9.32 -4.36
C VAL A 21 6.24 10.18 -4.32
N THR A 22 6.26 11.26 -3.52
CA THR A 22 7.47 12.10 -3.45
C THR A 22 8.64 11.35 -2.82
N GLN A 23 8.38 10.26 -2.12
CA GLN A 23 9.46 9.45 -1.55
C GLN A 23 10.29 8.75 -2.62
N LEU A 24 9.81 8.70 -3.87
CA LEU A 24 10.54 8.04 -4.95
C LEU A 24 11.71 8.87 -5.46
N PHE A 25 11.67 10.19 -5.27
CA PHE A 25 12.76 11.08 -5.67
C PHE A 25 13.02 12.09 -4.54
N PRO A 26 14.28 12.32 -4.18
CA PRO A 26 14.57 13.27 -3.09
C PRO A 26 14.21 14.69 -3.49
N ASN A 27 13.67 15.45 -2.52
CA ASN A 27 13.35 16.86 -2.69
C ASN A 27 12.41 17.11 -3.87
N SER A 28 11.47 16.20 -4.09
CA SER A 28 10.51 16.32 -5.18
C SER A 28 9.17 16.82 -4.65
N HIS A 29 8.32 17.24 -5.58
CA HIS A 29 6.96 17.66 -5.25
C HIS A 29 6.05 17.39 -6.44
N LEU A 30 4.75 17.34 -6.17
CA LEU A 30 3.75 17.18 -7.24
C LEU A 30 3.29 18.55 -7.70
N ASN A 31 3.19 18.72 -9.03
CA ASN A 31 2.64 19.96 -9.57
C ASN A 31 1.13 19.86 -9.72
N GLU A 32 0.50 20.90 -10.25
CA GLU A 32 -0.95 20.96 -10.35
C GLU A 32 -1.53 19.91 -11.29
N GLU A 33 -0.73 19.44 -12.23
CA GLU A 33 -1.17 18.43 -13.19
C GLU A 33 -0.90 17.00 -12.73
N GLY A 34 -0.29 16.84 -11.55
CA GLY A 34 -0.05 15.51 -11.01
C GLY A 34 1.27 14.88 -11.42
N TYR A 35 2.15 15.64 -12.07
CA TYR A 35 3.49 15.17 -12.38
C TYR A 35 4.40 15.39 -11.19
N LEU A 36 5.36 14.49 -11.03
CA LEU A 36 6.35 14.59 -9.97
C LEU A 36 7.54 15.38 -10.50
N ILE A 37 7.84 16.51 -9.85
CA ILE A 37 8.96 17.37 -10.24
C ILE A 37 10.12 17.07 -9.30
N ASP A 38 11.25 16.63 -9.85
CA ASP A 38 12.39 16.27 -9.03
C ASP A 38 13.21 17.51 -8.67
N GLU A 39 14.29 17.29 -7.91
CA GLU A 39 15.08 18.43 -7.40
C GLU A 39 15.77 19.21 -8.51
N ASN A 40 15.87 18.62 -9.69
CA ASN A 40 16.46 19.30 -10.85
C ASN A 40 15.40 19.94 -11.73
N GLY A 41 14.14 19.93 -11.30
CA GLY A 41 13.05 20.52 -12.07
C GLY A 41 12.54 19.65 -13.20
N ILE A 42 12.94 18.38 -13.24
CA ILE A 42 12.51 17.47 -14.30
C ILE A 42 11.18 16.84 -13.91
N SER A 43 10.26 16.82 -14.85
CA SER A 43 8.91 16.30 -14.66
C SER A 43 8.87 14.81 -14.96
N HIS A 44 8.22 14.05 -14.09
CA HIS A 44 8.06 12.61 -14.24
C HIS A 44 6.60 12.23 -14.23
N ASP A 45 6.20 11.44 -15.22
CA ASP A 45 4.87 10.82 -15.24
C ASP A 45 5.04 9.41 -14.68
N LEU A 46 4.46 9.18 -13.52
CA LEU A 46 4.65 7.90 -12.81
C LEU A 46 3.64 6.84 -13.20
N THR A 47 2.77 7.13 -14.17
CA THR A 47 1.72 6.18 -14.57
C THR A 47 2.35 4.84 -14.96
N ASP A 48 1.83 3.77 -14.34
CA ASP A 48 2.28 2.39 -14.58
C ASP A 48 3.73 2.11 -14.15
N CYS A 49 4.31 3.01 -13.36
CA CYS A 49 5.66 2.79 -12.86
C CYS A 49 5.66 1.68 -11.81
N ASP A 50 6.50 0.67 -12.01
CA ASP A 50 6.61 -0.45 -11.07
C ASP A 50 7.36 -0.01 -9.83
N VAL A 51 6.83 -0.39 -8.67
CA VAL A 51 7.45 -0.04 -7.38
C VAL A 51 7.46 -1.26 -6.49
N LYS A 52 8.40 -1.25 -5.55
CA LYS A 52 8.40 -2.18 -4.44
C LYS A 52 7.66 -1.50 -3.30
N VAL A 53 6.72 -2.23 -2.71
CA VAL A 53 5.87 -1.71 -1.64
C VAL A 53 6.22 -2.44 -0.35
N GLU A 54 6.45 -1.69 0.71
CA GLU A 54 6.73 -2.25 2.02
C GLU A 54 5.82 -1.60 3.04
N VAL A 55 5.16 -2.43 3.85
CA VAL A 55 4.25 -1.97 4.90
C VAL A 55 4.49 -2.85 6.12
N GLY A 56 4.64 -2.22 7.29
CA GLY A 56 4.75 -2.99 8.52
C GLY A 56 3.44 -3.67 8.84
N LEU A 57 3.52 -4.87 9.42
CA LEU A 57 2.31 -5.64 9.72
C LEU A 57 1.42 -4.93 10.73
N SER A 58 1.99 -4.12 11.61
CA SER A 58 1.23 -3.36 12.59
C SER A 58 0.71 -2.04 12.04
N ASP A 59 1.08 -1.69 10.82
CA ASP A 59 0.61 -0.46 10.18
C ASP A 59 -0.64 -0.68 9.33
N ILE A 60 -1.05 -1.93 9.16
CA ILE A 60 -2.28 -2.27 8.45
C ILE A 60 -3.41 -2.25 9.47
N GLU A 61 -4.48 -1.50 9.17
CA GLU A 61 -5.61 -1.35 10.06
C GLU A 61 -6.76 -2.22 9.62
N ILE A 62 -7.38 -2.92 10.57
CA ILE A 62 -8.54 -3.77 10.30
C ILE A 62 -9.78 -2.97 10.65
N ILE A 63 -10.72 -2.92 9.73
CA ILE A 63 -11.99 -2.21 9.89
C ILE A 63 -13.09 -3.24 10.03
N ASP A 64 -13.97 -3.05 11.02
CA ASP A 64 -15.00 -4.01 11.38
C ASP A 64 -16.22 -3.94 10.45
N ASN A 65 -15.96 -3.81 9.15
CA ASN A 65 -16.97 -3.95 8.11
C ASN A 65 -16.23 -4.07 6.79
N GLU A 66 -16.98 -4.41 5.73
CA GLU A 66 -16.34 -4.65 4.43
C GLU A 66 -16.24 -3.41 3.57
N GLU A 67 -16.86 -2.29 3.98
CA GLU A 67 -17.02 -1.15 3.08
C GLU A 67 -16.07 0.00 3.36
N ASP A 68 -15.62 0.16 4.60
CA ASP A 68 -14.88 1.37 4.97
C ASP A 68 -13.37 1.26 4.72
N GLY A 69 -12.87 0.06 4.45
CA GLY A 69 -11.46 -0.13 4.09
C GLY A 69 -11.29 -0.20 2.58
N VAL A 70 -10.05 -0.45 2.18
CA VAL A 70 -9.69 -0.50 0.76
C VAL A 70 -9.93 -1.89 0.17
N VAL A 71 -9.57 -2.93 0.92
CA VAL A 71 -9.71 -4.32 0.46
C VAL A 71 -10.48 -5.08 1.54
N SER A 72 -11.49 -5.84 1.12
CA SER A 72 -12.28 -6.64 2.07
C SER A 72 -11.80 -8.08 2.07
N GLY A 73 -12.09 -8.77 3.16
CA GLY A 73 -11.73 -10.17 3.28
C GLY A 73 -12.34 -10.80 4.51
N GLU A 74 -11.95 -12.03 4.74
CA GLU A 74 -12.45 -12.82 5.84
C GLU A 74 -11.28 -13.22 6.73
N ILE A 75 -11.46 -13.11 8.05
CA ILE A 75 -10.43 -13.53 9.00
C ILE A 75 -10.42 -15.04 9.03
N ILE A 76 -9.29 -15.64 8.64
CA ILE A 76 -9.18 -17.10 8.57
C ILE A 76 -8.30 -17.68 9.67
N SER A 77 -7.51 -16.84 10.35
CA SER A 77 -6.61 -17.33 11.39
C SER A 77 -6.28 -16.21 12.36
N ILE A 78 -6.21 -16.53 13.64
CA ILE A 78 -5.81 -15.61 14.69
C ILE A 78 -4.85 -16.34 15.58
N LEU A 79 -3.64 -15.80 15.75
CA LEU A 79 -2.61 -16.43 16.58
C LEU A 79 -2.11 -15.42 17.60
N TYR A 80 -2.19 -15.79 18.88
CA TYR A 80 -1.68 -14.93 19.94
C TYR A 80 -0.16 -15.07 20.05
N LYS A 81 0.54 -13.94 20.04
CA LYS A 81 2.00 -13.91 20.04
C LYS A 81 2.59 -13.51 21.39
N GLY A 82 1.78 -13.41 22.42
CA GLY A 82 2.26 -13.07 23.77
C GLY A 82 1.94 -11.64 24.16
N ASP A 83 2.01 -10.70 23.25
CA ASP A 83 1.68 -9.30 23.51
C ASP A 83 0.77 -8.71 22.44
N HIS A 84 0.48 -9.47 21.40
CA HIS A 84 -0.42 -9.01 20.34
C HIS A 84 -0.95 -10.25 19.61
N TYR A 85 -1.85 -10.01 18.66
CA TYR A 85 -2.41 -11.06 17.82
C TYR A 85 -1.91 -10.89 16.41
N GLN A 86 -1.64 -12.01 15.74
CA GLN A 86 -1.37 -12.00 14.31
C GLN A 86 -2.60 -12.55 13.63
N VAL A 87 -3.21 -11.74 12.77
CA VAL A 87 -4.47 -12.05 12.11
C VAL A 87 -4.19 -12.22 10.63
N ILE A 88 -4.74 -13.30 10.05
CA ILE A 88 -4.63 -13.51 8.60
C ILE A 88 -6.00 -13.26 8.00
N ILE A 89 -6.06 -12.33 7.04
CA ILE A 89 -7.29 -11.95 6.36
C ILE A 89 -7.14 -12.39 4.91
N ARG A 90 -8.05 -13.25 4.46
CA ARG A 90 -8.02 -13.77 3.08
C ARG A 90 -9.01 -13.01 2.23
N THR A 91 -8.51 -12.48 1.12
CA THR A 91 -9.32 -11.69 0.20
C THR A 91 -10.12 -12.61 -0.72
N LYS A 92 -10.99 -11.99 -1.53
CA LYS A 92 -11.80 -12.71 -2.48
C LYS A 92 -10.93 -13.45 -3.51
N GLU A 93 -9.77 -12.90 -3.86
CA GLU A 93 -8.86 -13.53 -4.81
C GLU A 93 -7.90 -14.51 -4.12
N GLU A 94 -8.14 -14.79 -2.83
CA GLU A 94 -7.37 -15.73 -2.03
C GLU A 94 -5.95 -15.28 -1.74
N ASP A 95 -5.72 -13.98 -1.74
CA ASP A 95 -4.48 -13.40 -1.22
C ASP A 95 -4.64 -13.14 0.27
N ASP A 96 -3.56 -13.25 1.00
CA ASP A 96 -3.60 -13.11 2.45
C ASP A 96 -2.91 -11.83 2.89
N PHE A 97 -3.63 -11.06 3.74
CA PHE A 97 -3.00 -9.99 4.51
C PHE A 97 -2.67 -10.54 5.89
N VAL A 98 -1.43 -10.31 6.32
CA VAL A 98 -1.00 -10.66 7.67
C VAL A 98 -0.94 -9.35 8.45
N VAL A 99 -1.69 -9.28 9.56
CA VAL A 99 -1.81 -8.04 10.32
C VAL A 99 -1.50 -8.32 11.78
N ASP A 100 -0.62 -7.51 12.36
CA ASP A 100 -0.37 -7.54 13.80
C ASP A 100 -1.25 -6.49 14.46
N THR A 101 -2.03 -6.90 15.46
CA THR A 101 -2.96 -6.00 16.13
C THR A 101 -3.05 -6.34 17.62
N GLU A 102 -3.31 -5.34 18.42
CA GLU A 102 -3.53 -5.54 19.86
C GLU A 102 -5.00 -5.84 20.18
N TYR A 103 -5.90 -5.70 19.20
CA TYR A 103 -7.31 -5.90 19.41
C TYR A 103 -7.72 -7.34 19.13
N THR A 104 -8.76 -7.80 19.81
CA THR A 104 -9.29 -9.13 19.58
C THR A 104 -10.29 -9.11 18.43
N TRP A 105 -10.19 -10.13 17.59
CA TRP A 105 -11.07 -10.34 16.44
C TRP A 105 -11.58 -11.77 16.49
N ASN A 106 -12.54 -12.09 15.65
CA ASN A 106 -13.10 -13.43 15.60
C ASN A 106 -12.85 -14.05 14.23
N GLU A 107 -12.55 -15.35 14.23
CA GLU A 107 -12.41 -16.08 12.97
C GLU A 107 -13.72 -16.01 12.21
N PHE A 108 -13.58 -15.93 10.89
CA PHE A 108 -14.70 -15.86 9.93
C PHE A 108 -15.43 -14.51 9.91
N ASP A 109 -14.99 -13.54 10.70
CA ASP A 109 -15.53 -12.18 10.58
C ASP A 109 -15.16 -11.60 9.21
N ARG A 110 -16.11 -10.88 8.62
CA ARG A 110 -15.87 -10.15 7.38
C ARG A 110 -15.43 -8.74 7.72
N VAL A 111 -14.28 -8.38 7.22
CA VAL A 111 -13.64 -7.10 7.57
C VAL A 111 -13.06 -6.49 6.32
N SER A 112 -12.50 -5.28 6.47
CA SER A 112 -11.68 -4.68 5.42
C SER A 112 -10.41 -4.15 6.04
N VAL A 113 -9.44 -3.82 5.19
CA VAL A 113 -8.15 -3.29 5.65
C VAL A 113 -7.90 -1.96 4.99
N LYS A 114 -7.19 -1.11 5.71
CA LYS A 114 -6.67 0.14 5.15
C LYS A 114 -5.29 0.39 5.70
N ILE A 115 -4.53 1.22 5.01
CA ILE A 115 -3.16 1.53 5.40
C ILE A 115 -3.01 3.04 5.29
N PRO A 116 -2.60 3.72 6.37
CA PRO A 116 -2.35 5.17 6.27
C PRO A 116 -1.29 5.45 5.20
N PRO A 117 -1.48 6.47 4.37
CA PRO A 117 -0.54 6.72 3.26
C PRO A 117 0.91 6.90 3.71
N GLU A 118 1.13 7.50 4.87
CA GLU A 118 2.49 7.74 5.36
C GLU A 118 3.18 6.46 5.80
N LYS A 119 2.45 5.35 5.92
CA LYS A 119 3.01 4.06 6.33
C LYS A 119 3.36 3.18 5.15
N ILE A 120 3.01 3.58 3.95
CA ILE A 120 3.32 2.82 2.74
C ILE A 120 4.66 3.30 2.21
N LYS A 121 5.66 2.41 2.22
CA LYS A 121 6.99 2.75 1.74
C LYS A 121 7.15 2.26 0.32
N LEU A 122 7.61 3.16 -0.55
CA LEU A 122 7.73 2.89 -1.97
C LEU A 122 9.18 3.04 -2.39
N THR A 123 9.63 2.12 -3.23
CA THR A 123 10.96 2.17 -3.83
C THR A 123 10.80 1.86 -5.31
N LEU A 124 11.49 2.60 -6.15
CA LEU A 124 11.48 2.30 -7.59
C LEU A 124 12.07 0.92 -7.79
N LYS A 125 11.35 0.12 -8.57
CA LYS A 125 11.79 -1.24 -8.83
C LYS A 125 12.90 -1.27 -9.88
N HIS A 126 12.82 -0.31 -10.86
CA HIS A 126 13.80 -0.17 -11.92
C HIS A 126 14.24 1.26 -11.98
N GLU A 127 15.48 1.44 -12.32
CA GLU A 127 15.92 2.78 -12.53
C GLU A 127 15.34 3.40 -13.75
N VAL A 128 15.08 3.04 -14.48
CA VAL A 128 14.60 3.52 -15.43
C VAL A 128 14.24 4.20 -16.25
N ASN A 129 14.00 4.13 -16.03
CA ASN A 129 13.35 4.62 -16.64
C ASN A 129 13.88 5.51 -17.42
N ASN A 130 14.58 5.36 -17.13
CA ASN A 130 15.01 5.88 -17.38
C ASN A 130 15.09 6.34 -18.29
N HIS A 131 15.31 6.53 -18.22
CA HIS A 131 15.27 7.04 -18.78
C HIS A 131 15.54 6.97 -19.85
N GLU A 132 15.49 6.38 -20.10
CA GLU A 132 15.79 6.12 -20.78
C GLU A 132 16.25 6.49 -21.52
N LYS A 133 16.73 6.57 -21.27
CA LYS A 133 17.16 6.83 -21.72
C LYS A 133 17.30 7.20 -22.43
N ASP A 134 17.60 7.36 -22.47
CA ASP A 134 17.72 7.61 -23.01
C ASP A 134 17.76 7.83 -23.55
#